data_4d92a669fe072b0228f08ccbb2dbb11e
#
_entry.id   4d92a669fe072b0228f08ccbb2dbb11e
#
_cell.length_a   1.000
_cell.length_b   1.000
_cell.length_c   1.000
_cell.angle_alpha   90.00
_cell.angle_beta   90.00
_cell.angle_gamma   90.00
#
_symmetry.space_group_name_H-M   'P 1'
#
loop_
_entity.id
_entity.type
_entity.pdbx_description
1 polymer ?
#
loop_
_entity_poly.entity_id
_entity_poly.type
_entity_poly.pdbx_seq_one_letter_code
_entity_poly.pdbx_strand_id
1 'polypeptide(L)'
;MYYVKKKLEIAGCHRLTLDYESPCTNRHGHNWLVTIYCRSKELNANGMVCDFSKIKKDIHGYLDHGDFNELLPFNPTAENIAHWICERIPECYKVVVQESESNIAAYAIDDADF
;
A
#
# COMPACT_ATOMS: atom_id res chain seq x y z
N MET A 1 12.38 7.44 -19.31
CA MET A 1 11.76 7.02 -18.05
C MET A 1 10.72 5.95 -18.32
N TYR A 2 10.79 4.84 -17.61
CA TYR A 2 9.81 3.76 -17.68
C TYR A 2 8.92 3.80 -16.44
N TYR A 3 7.62 3.55 -16.62
CA TYR A 3 6.64 3.53 -15.55
C TYR A 3 5.89 2.21 -15.58
N VAL A 4 5.69 1.62 -14.42
CA VAL A 4 4.83 0.44 -14.25
C VAL A 4 3.93 0.63 -13.05
N LYS A 5 2.81 -0.07 -13.02
CA LYS A 5 1.98 -0.13 -11.82
C LYS A 5 1.51 -1.54 -11.57
N LYS A 6 1.42 -1.90 -10.29
CA LYS A 6 0.90 -3.19 -9.82
C LYS A 6 -0.34 -2.92 -8.98
N LYS A 7 -1.44 -3.60 -9.32
CA LYS A 7 -2.67 -3.54 -8.54
C LYS A 7 -2.84 -4.80 -7.73
N LEU A 8 -3.19 -4.64 -6.46
CA LEU A 8 -3.44 -5.75 -5.54
C LEU A 8 -4.77 -5.54 -4.85
N GLU A 9 -5.50 -6.62 -4.59
CA GLU A 9 -6.64 -6.63 -3.69
C GLU A 9 -6.25 -7.41 -2.45
N ILE A 10 -6.35 -6.77 -1.29
CA ILE A 10 -5.89 -7.32 -0.02
C ILE A 10 -7.08 -7.36 0.94
N ALA A 11 -7.43 -8.55 1.43
CA ALA A 11 -8.41 -8.69 2.50
C ALA A 11 -7.68 -8.52 3.83
N GLY A 12 -8.12 -7.56 4.65
CA GLY A 12 -7.45 -7.33 5.92
C GLY A 12 -8.31 -6.54 6.88
N CYS A 13 -8.09 -6.76 8.17
CA CYS A 13 -8.78 -6.02 9.20
C CYS A 13 -7.82 -5.09 9.95
N HIS A 14 -8.39 -4.06 10.55
CA HIS A 14 -7.67 -3.12 11.38
C HIS A 14 -8.61 -2.44 12.36
N ARG A 15 -8.03 -1.79 13.35
CA ARG A 15 -8.67 -0.78 14.18
C ARG A 15 -7.75 0.40 14.30
N LEU A 16 -8.32 1.59 14.40
CA LEU A 16 -7.54 2.81 14.56
C LEU A 16 -7.43 3.18 16.03
N THR A 17 -6.27 3.70 16.41
CA THR A 17 -6.06 4.35 17.70
C THR A 17 -6.25 5.84 17.48
N LEU A 18 -7.29 6.41 18.10
CA LEU A 18 -7.67 7.79 17.92
C LEU A 18 -7.78 8.48 19.28
N ASP A 19 -7.61 9.79 19.32
CA ASP A 19 -7.75 10.61 20.53
C ASP A 19 -9.18 11.15 20.69
N TYR A 20 -10.13 10.60 19.94
CA TYR A 20 -11.56 10.91 20.01
C TYR A 20 -12.37 9.63 19.75
N GLU A 21 -13.67 9.65 20.12
CA GLU A 21 -14.54 8.51 19.91
C GLU A 21 -14.93 8.38 18.44
N SER A 22 -14.83 7.15 17.91
CA SER A 22 -15.15 6.84 16.52
C SER A 22 -15.43 5.35 16.39
N PRO A 23 -16.34 4.93 15.49
CA PRO A 23 -16.51 3.50 15.15
C PRO A 23 -15.22 2.87 14.62
N CYS A 24 -14.28 3.65 14.07
CA CYS A 24 -13.02 3.17 13.54
C CYS A 24 -12.09 2.62 14.61
N THR A 25 -12.35 2.87 15.90
CA THR A 25 -11.61 2.25 17.00
C THR A 25 -12.00 0.80 17.23
N ASN A 26 -13.11 0.35 16.65
CA ASN A 26 -13.51 -1.05 16.67
C ASN A 26 -12.86 -1.77 15.49
N ARG A 27 -12.47 -3.03 15.71
CA ARG A 27 -11.89 -3.85 14.65
C ARG A 27 -12.90 -4.06 13.53
N HIS A 28 -12.46 -3.82 12.29
CA HIS A 28 -13.30 -4.01 11.11
C HIS A 28 -12.42 -4.38 9.92
N GLY A 29 -13.02 -4.97 8.90
CA GLY A 29 -12.32 -5.45 7.73
C GLY A 29 -12.71 -4.71 6.46
N HIS A 30 -11.79 -4.73 5.52
CA HIS A 30 -11.98 -4.19 4.18
C HIS A 30 -11.34 -5.10 3.14
N ASN A 31 -11.79 -4.96 1.90
CA ASN A 31 -11.07 -5.43 0.73
C ASN A 31 -10.31 -4.24 0.15
N TRP A 32 -9.06 -4.12 0.56
CA TRP A 32 -8.21 -2.98 0.21
C TRP A 32 -7.75 -3.09 -1.23
N LEU A 33 -7.99 -2.06 -2.03
CA LEU A 33 -7.43 -1.97 -3.38
C LEU A 33 -6.18 -1.11 -3.32
N VAL A 34 -5.06 -1.72 -3.66
CA VAL A 34 -3.75 -1.06 -3.58
C VAL A 34 -3.16 -0.95 -4.97
N THR A 35 -2.76 0.25 -5.37
CA THR A 35 -2.05 0.48 -6.63
C THR A 35 -0.66 1.01 -6.31
N ILE A 36 0.35 0.28 -6.76
CA ILE A 36 1.77 0.58 -6.51
C ILE A 36 2.37 1.07 -7.82
N TYR A 37 2.91 2.29 -7.81
CA TYR A 37 3.49 2.95 -8.98
C TYR A 37 5.00 2.96 -8.85
N CYS A 38 5.68 2.40 -9.85
CA CYS A 38 7.14 2.34 -9.89
C CYS A 38 7.66 2.98 -11.17
N ARG A 39 8.88 3.49 -11.11
CA ARG A 39 9.55 4.12 -12.27
C ARG A 39 11.05 3.88 -12.22
N SER A 40 11.68 3.94 -13.39
CA SER A 40 13.12 3.84 -13.52
C SER A 40 13.56 4.45 -14.83
N LYS A 41 14.73 5.10 -14.85
CA LYS A 41 15.31 5.63 -16.09
C LYS A 41 15.77 4.51 -17.01
N GLU A 42 16.23 3.40 -16.43
CA GLU A 42 16.76 2.26 -17.16
C GLU A 42 16.11 0.98 -16.66
N LEU A 43 16.03 -0.01 -17.52
CA LEU A 43 15.57 -1.34 -17.15
C LEU A 43 16.71 -2.14 -16.53
N ASN A 44 16.38 -3.09 -15.65
CA ASN A 44 17.37 -3.99 -15.11
C ASN A 44 17.83 -5.02 -16.15
N ALA A 45 18.73 -5.94 -15.76
CA ALA A 45 19.29 -6.94 -16.65
C ALA A 45 18.22 -7.85 -17.29
N ASN A 46 17.05 -7.95 -16.69
CA ASN A 46 15.94 -8.76 -17.21
C ASN A 46 14.91 -7.94 -18.00
N GLY A 47 15.20 -6.66 -18.25
CA GLY A 47 14.28 -5.81 -19.02
C GLY A 47 13.09 -5.30 -18.24
N MET A 48 13.20 -5.15 -16.90
CA MET A 48 12.11 -4.74 -16.03
C MET A 48 12.48 -3.52 -15.19
N VAL A 49 11.48 -2.69 -14.87
CA VAL A 49 11.61 -1.68 -13.82
C VAL A 49 11.73 -2.38 -12.46
N CYS A 50 10.83 -3.33 -12.22
CA CYS A 50 10.81 -4.17 -11.03
C CYS A 50 10.01 -5.44 -11.33
N ASP A 51 10.13 -6.44 -10.47
CA ASP A 51 9.44 -7.71 -10.65
C ASP A 51 8.05 -7.66 -10.00
N PHE A 52 7.00 -7.75 -10.82
CA PHE A 52 5.62 -7.77 -10.34
C PHE A 52 5.34 -8.91 -9.36
N SER A 53 5.92 -10.07 -9.60
CA SER A 53 5.72 -11.23 -8.72
C SER A 53 6.34 -11.02 -7.35
N LYS A 54 7.47 -10.34 -7.28
CA LYS A 54 8.13 -10.00 -6.03
C LYS A 54 7.29 -8.99 -5.24
N ILE A 55 6.73 -8.00 -5.89
CA ILE A 55 5.83 -7.03 -5.24
C ILE A 55 4.62 -7.77 -4.64
N LYS A 56 4.00 -8.65 -5.41
CA LYS A 56 2.87 -9.44 -4.93
C LYS A 56 3.25 -10.28 -3.71
N LYS A 57 4.37 -10.97 -3.78
CA LYS A 57 4.85 -11.80 -2.68
C LYS A 57 5.13 -10.98 -1.42
N ASP A 58 5.85 -9.87 -1.56
CA ASP A 58 6.33 -9.09 -0.42
C ASP A 58 5.20 -8.26 0.24
N ILE A 59 4.24 -7.79 -0.54
CA ILE A 59 3.16 -6.94 -0.04
C ILE A 59 1.88 -7.74 0.20
N HIS A 60 1.32 -8.35 -0.85
CA HIS A 60 0.10 -9.15 -0.72
C HIS A 60 0.33 -10.36 0.19
N GLY A 61 1.44 -11.06 0.01
CA GLY A 61 1.75 -12.24 0.82
C GLY A 61 1.92 -11.92 2.31
N TYR A 62 2.32 -10.69 2.64
CA TYR A 62 2.47 -10.28 4.03
C TYR A 62 1.17 -9.79 4.66
N LEU A 63 0.35 -9.07 3.92
CA LEU A 63 -0.82 -8.38 4.45
C LEU A 63 -2.14 -9.13 4.29
N ASP A 64 -2.26 -9.95 3.22
CA ASP A 64 -3.54 -10.57 2.88
C ASP A 64 -4.04 -11.53 3.96
N HIS A 65 -5.33 -11.45 4.26
CA HIS A 65 -6.00 -12.18 5.35
C HIS A 65 -5.39 -11.89 6.73
N GLY A 66 -4.74 -10.74 6.88
CA GLY A 66 -4.06 -10.37 8.12
C GLY A 66 -4.82 -9.36 8.97
N ASP A 67 -4.33 -9.22 10.19
CA ASP A 67 -4.70 -8.15 11.11
C ASP A 67 -3.58 -7.11 11.05
N PHE A 68 -3.86 -5.95 10.49
CA PHE A 68 -2.84 -4.92 10.25
C PHE A 68 -2.28 -4.36 11.55
N ASN A 69 -3.04 -4.39 12.63
CA ASN A 69 -2.52 -3.97 13.93
C ASN A 69 -1.43 -4.91 14.47
N GLU A 70 -1.49 -6.18 14.12
CA GLU A 70 -0.46 -7.15 14.48
C GLU A 70 0.74 -7.09 13.54
N LEU A 71 0.48 -6.87 12.24
CA LEU A 71 1.52 -6.92 11.22
C LEU A 71 2.33 -5.63 11.09
N LEU A 72 1.77 -4.50 11.49
CA LEU A 72 2.37 -3.18 11.28
C LEU A 72 2.60 -2.47 12.62
N PRO A 73 3.76 -1.82 12.81
CA PRO A 73 4.13 -1.22 14.09
C PRO A 73 3.60 0.21 14.28
N PHE A 74 2.53 0.58 13.62
CA PHE A 74 1.97 1.94 13.67
C PHE A 74 0.45 1.88 13.57
N ASN A 75 -0.20 3.02 13.77
CA ASN A 75 -1.64 3.16 13.57
C ASN A 75 -1.98 2.90 12.09
N PRO A 76 -2.69 1.82 11.75
CA PRO A 76 -2.82 1.37 10.37
C PRO A 76 -3.90 2.14 9.59
N THR A 77 -3.70 3.43 9.45
CA THR A 77 -4.48 4.27 8.54
C THR A 77 -4.12 3.97 7.09
N ALA A 78 -5.00 4.29 6.16
CA ALA A 78 -4.71 4.13 4.73
C ALA A 78 -3.45 4.90 4.33
N GLU A 79 -3.25 6.11 4.88
CA GLU A 79 -2.08 6.95 4.64
C GLU A 79 -0.79 6.27 5.10
N ASN A 80 -0.77 5.75 6.32
CA ASN A 80 0.40 5.08 6.88
C ASN A 80 0.70 3.77 6.16
N ILE A 81 -0.33 3.04 5.75
CA ILE A 81 -0.17 1.81 4.97
C ILE A 81 0.45 2.13 3.60
N ALA A 82 -0.02 3.18 2.93
CA ALA A 82 0.53 3.61 1.64
C ALA A 82 2.02 3.96 1.77
N HIS A 83 2.39 4.70 2.79
CA HIS A 83 3.79 5.08 3.07
C HIS A 83 4.65 3.84 3.31
N TRP A 84 4.18 2.93 4.17
CA TRP A 84 4.90 1.70 4.49
C TRP A 84 5.16 0.84 3.25
N ILE A 85 4.16 0.69 2.39
CA ILE A 85 4.30 -0.08 1.14
C ILE A 85 5.35 0.59 0.23
N CYS A 86 5.26 1.90 0.07
CA CYS A 86 6.18 2.63 -0.82
C CYS A 86 7.64 2.47 -0.39
N GLU A 87 7.91 2.50 0.91
CA GLU A 87 9.27 2.35 1.42
C GLU A 87 9.84 0.95 1.23
N ARG A 88 9.01 -0.07 1.03
CA ARG A 88 9.47 -1.44 0.85
C ARG A 88 9.91 -1.77 -0.56
N ILE A 89 9.60 -0.92 -1.52
CA ILE A 89 9.88 -1.19 -2.94
C ILE A 89 10.81 -0.09 -3.45
N PRO A 90 12.07 -0.40 -3.78
CA PRO A 90 13.05 0.63 -4.14
C PRO A 90 12.64 1.55 -5.28
N GLU A 91 11.98 1.01 -6.30
CA GLU A 91 11.57 1.77 -7.49
C GLU A 91 10.22 2.49 -7.31
N CYS A 92 9.56 2.27 -6.19
CA CYS A 92 8.23 2.85 -5.95
C CYS A 92 8.35 4.36 -5.68
N TYR A 93 7.46 5.12 -6.32
CA TYR A 93 7.38 6.56 -6.09
C TYR A 93 6.00 7.00 -5.59
N LYS A 94 4.98 6.15 -5.70
CA LYS A 94 3.63 6.46 -5.22
C LYS A 94 2.86 5.17 -4.95
N VAL A 95 2.04 5.20 -3.89
CA VAL A 95 1.10 4.12 -3.58
C VAL A 95 -0.26 4.75 -3.30
N VAL A 96 -1.30 4.21 -3.92
CA VAL A 96 -2.69 4.58 -3.66
C VAL A 96 -3.35 3.42 -2.93
N VAL A 97 -3.94 3.70 -1.78
CA VAL A 97 -4.64 2.72 -0.96
C VAL A 97 -6.10 3.11 -0.87
N GLN A 98 -6.96 2.28 -1.43
CA GLN A 98 -8.40 2.44 -1.37
C GLN A 98 -8.94 1.49 -0.30
N GLU A 99 -9.32 2.06 0.84
CA GLU A 99 -9.88 1.33 1.96
C GLU A 99 -11.30 0.84 1.65
N SER A 100 -12.07 1.72 1.02
CA SER A 100 -13.45 1.46 0.60
C SER A 100 -13.72 2.28 -0.67
N GLU A 101 -14.90 2.12 -1.26
CA GLU A 101 -15.23 2.80 -2.52
C GLU A 101 -15.02 4.32 -2.46
N SER A 102 -15.32 4.94 -1.31
CA SER A 102 -15.25 6.39 -1.17
C SER A 102 -14.04 6.91 -0.38
N ASN A 103 -13.22 6.04 0.18
CA ASN A 103 -12.12 6.44 1.06
C ASN A 103 -10.78 5.99 0.48
N ILE A 104 -10.05 6.93 -0.08
CA ILE A 104 -8.83 6.69 -0.83
C ILE A 104 -7.73 7.62 -0.33
N ALA A 105 -6.56 7.06 -0.04
CA ALA A 105 -5.39 7.81 0.37
C ALA A 105 -4.20 7.48 -0.53
N ALA A 106 -3.24 8.37 -0.61
CA ALA A 106 -2.00 8.12 -1.34
C ALA A 106 -0.81 8.67 -0.57
N TYR A 107 0.33 8.02 -0.78
CA TYR A 107 1.64 8.52 -0.40
C TYR A 107 2.51 8.58 -1.64
N ALA A 108 3.24 9.67 -1.82
CA ALA A 108 4.22 9.82 -2.90
C ALA A 108 5.50 10.44 -2.35
N ILE A 109 6.64 10.07 -2.93
CA ILE A 109 7.95 10.60 -2.49
C ILE A 109 8.22 12.02 -2.99
N ASP A 110 7.42 12.49 -3.96
CA ASP A 110 7.52 13.84 -4.54
C ASP A 110 6.12 14.31 -4.95
N ASP A 111 6.04 15.42 -5.69
CA ASP A 111 4.77 16.00 -6.15
C ASP A 111 4.18 15.18 -7.30
N ALA A 112 3.72 13.99 -7.00
CA ALA A 112 3.02 13.15 -7.96
C ALA A 112 1.51 13.42 -7.89
N ASP A 113 0.85 13.37 -9.04
CA ASP A 113 -0.60 13.54 -9.11
C ASP A 113 -1.32 12.43 -8.34
N PHE A 114 -2.31 12.82 -7.57
CA PHE A 114 -3.19 11.88 -6.88
C PHE A 114 -4.39 11.56 -7.75
#